data_89d41bef8940e3ae8db0cd9a5679381f
#
_entry.id   89d41bef8940e3ae8db0cd9a5679381f
#
_cell.length_a   1.000
_cell.length_b   1.000
_cell.length_c   1.000
_cell.angle_alpha   90.00
_cell.angle_beta   90.00
_cell.angle_gamma   90.00
#
_symmetry.space_group_name_H-M   'P 1'
#
loop_
_entity.id
_entity.type
_entity.pdbx_description
1 polymer ?
#
loop_
_entity_poly.entity_id
_entity_poly.type
_entity_poly.pdbx_seq_one_letter_code
_entity_poly.pdbx_strand_id
1 'polypeptide(L)'
;MSRMYRTNLRSAPKVEGLKREDGWIDMQVQFLIDKKSAGADNVVGWTVLKPGASHERHLHKNCDEFFIVLKGKGHIIMGEGLEPAGEGDVVYSPRGCWHGFNNTGTEDVVLVWGWMGAGSIEASGYEVGE
;
A
#
# COMPACT_ATOMS: atom_id res chain seq x y z
N MET A 1 -24.50 -0.97 16.51
CA MET A 1 -24.98 -0.28 15.31
C MET A 1 -23.82 0.24 14.48
N SER A 2 -23.87 -0.04 13.21
CA SER A 2 -22.82 0.41 12.28
C SER A 2 -22.96 1.91 11.99
N ARG A 3 -21.85 2.58 11.87
CA ARG A 3 -21.78 3.98 11.50
C ARG A 3 -21.03 4.17 10.21
N MET A 4 -21.48 5.13 9.44
CA MET A 4 -20.65 5.61 8.32
C MET A 4 -19.47 6.38 8.88
N TYR A 5 -18.32 6.22 8.24
CA TYR A 5 -17.09 6.94 8.59
C TYR A 5 -16.62 7.76 7.39
N ARG A 6 -16.20 8.98 7.66
CA ARG A 6 -15.67 9.88 6.64
C ARG A 6 -14.40 10.54 7.15
N THR A 7 -13.38 10.56 6.32
CA THR A 7 -12.15 11.28 6.59
C THR A 7 -11.75 12.09 5.38
N ASN A 8 -10.64 12.78 5.47
CA ASN A 8 -10.10 13.55 4.37
C ASN A 8 -8.59 13.31 4.31
N LEU A 9 -8.07 13.15 3.11
CA LEU A 9 -6.66 12.91 2.88
C LEU A 9 -5.77 13.98 3.53
N ARG A 10 -6.23 15.22 3.54
CA ARG A 10 -5.44 16.33 4.10
C ARG A 10 -5.34 16.28 5.61
N SER A 11 -6.32 15.70 6.29
CA SER A 11 -6.36 15.64 7.75
C SER A 11 -5.95 14.30 8.32
N ALA A 12 -5.95 13.24 7.52
CA ALA A 12 -5.55 11.92 7.98
C ALA A 12 -4.04 11.92 8.29
N PRO A 13 -3.64 11.40 9.47
CA PRO A 13 -2.23 11.44 9.85
C PRO A 13 -1.37 10.55 8.95
N LYS A 14 -0.15 10.99 8.69
CA LYS A 14 0.86 10.18 8.02
C LYS A 14 1.41 9.17 9.01
N VAL A 15 1.65 7.97 8.55
CA VAL A 15 2.21 6.92 9.39
C VAL A 15 3.67 7.25 9.72
N GLU A 16 4.04 7.14 10.99
CA GLU A 16 5.40 7.33 11.44
C GLU A 16 6.04 5.99 11.78
N GLY A 17 7.37 5.95 11.80
CA GLY A 17 8.11 4.78 12.22
C GLY A 17 8.22 3.67 11.18
N LEU A 18 7.94 3.96 9.91
CA LEU A 18 8.17 3.00 8.85
C LEU A 18 9.67 2.81 8.65
N LYS A 19 10.13 1.57 8.63
CA LYS A 19 11.55 1.23 8.62
C LYS A 19 11.97 0.67 7.26
N ARG A 20 13.17 1.06 6.85
CA ARG A 20 13.77 0.57 5.59
C ARG A 20 13.95 -0.95 5.63
N GLU A 21 14.36 -1.50 6.77
CA GLU A 21 14.55 -2.95 6.91
C GLU A 21 13.24 -3.74 6.76
N ASP A 22 12.10 -3.07 6.92
CA ASP A 22 10.77 -3.69 6.70
C ASP A 22 10.25 -3.43 5.29
N GLY A 23 11.08 -2.90 4.40
CA GLY A 23 10.73 -2.70 3.00
C GLY A 23 10.04 -1.37 2.67
N TRP A 24 10.02 -0.42 3.60
CA TRP A 24 9.39 0.88 3.43
C TRP A 24 10.46 1.94 3.17
N ILE A 25 10.77 2.21 1.90
CA ILE A 25 11.89 3.07 1.53
C ILE A 25 11.40 4.41 0.97
N ASP A 26 11.61 5.48 1.74
CA ASP A 26 11.33 6.87 1.36
C ASP A 26 9.89 7.10 0.89
N MET A 27 8.94 6.40 1.48
CA MET A 27 7.54 6.51 1.11
C MET A 27 6.71 7.14 2.22
N GLN A 28 5.66 7.83 1.84
CA GLN A 28 4.65 8.34 2.76
C GLN A 28 3.42 7.45 2.69
N VAL A 29 2.91 7.07 3.84
CA VAL A 29 1.73 6.20 3.93
C VAL A 29 0.71 6.83 4.85
N GLN A 30 -0.56 6.77 4.44
CA GLN A 30 -1.69 7.16 5.26
C GLN A 30 -2.69 6.03 5.28
N PHE A 31 -3.13 5.64 6.47
CA PHE A 31 -4.24 4.69 6.64
C PHE A 31 -5.49 5.54 6.78
N LEU A 32 -6.26 5.62 5.71
CA LEU A 32 -7.46 6.46 5.67
C LEU A 32 -8.64 5.81 6.38
N ILE A 33 -8.80 4.51 6.19
CA ILE A 33 -9.83 3.69 6.84
C ILE A 33 -9.15 2.44 7.38
N ASP A 34 -9.33 2.17 8.65
CA ASP A 34 -8.79 0.97 9.28
C ASP A 34 -9.60 0.61 10.53
N LYS A 35 -9.15 -0.39 11.27
CA LYS A 35 -9.82 -0.83 12.50
C LYS A 35 -9.84 0.26 13.54
N LYS A 36 -8.72 0.94 13.71
CA LYS A 36 -8.57 1.97 14.74
C LYS A 36 -9.45 3.19 14.46
N SER A 37 -9.50 3.65 13.22
CA SER A 37 -10.24 4.86 12.87
C SER A 37 -11.74 4.62 12.67
N ALA A 38 -12.09 3.55 11.97
CA ALA A 38 -13.45 3.31 11.52
C ALA A 38 -14.09 2.03 12.06
N GLY A 39 -13.36 1.24 12.86
CA GLY A 39 -13.83 -0.07 13.30
C GLY A 39 -13.93 -1.09 12.18
N ALA A 40 -13.23 -0.86 11.08
CA ALA A 40 -13.32 -1.68 9.88
C ALA A 40 -12.35 -2.86 9.92
N ASP A 41 -12.76 -3.98 9.32
CA ASP A 41 -11.90 -5.14 9.12
C ASP A 41 -11.28 -5.11 7.71
N ASN A 42 -11.11 -3.90 7.18
CA ASN A 42 -10.49 -3.61 5.91
C ASN A 42 -9.66 -2.34 6.06
N VAL A 43 -8.73 -2.13 5.16
CA VAL A 43 -7.95 -0.89 5.13
C VAL A 43 -8.10 -0.25 3.76
N VAL A 44 -8.23 1.08 3.75
CA VAL A 44 -8.02 1.90 2.56
C VAL A 44 -6.86 2.82 2.87
N GLY A 45 -5.85 2.80 2.02
CA GLY A 45 -4.64 3.54 2.24
C GLY A 45 -4.26 4.42 1.06
N TRP A 46 -3.34 5.31 1.34
CA TRP A 46 -2.80 6.27 0.39
C TRP A 46 -1.29 6.28 0.53
N THR A 47 -0.58 6.19 -0.58
CA THR A 47 0.88 6.17 -0.57
C THR A 47 1.43 7.13 -1.62
N VAL A 48 2.47 7.86 -1.23
CA VAL A 48 3.27 8.65 -2.15
C VAL A 48 4.70 8.10 -2.12
N LEU A 49 5.19 7.75 -3.31
CA LEU A 49 6.57 7.29 -3.49
C LEU A 49 7.31 8.34 -4.31
N LYS A 50 8.32 8.96 -3.71
CA LYS A 50 9.18 9.89 -4.43
C LYS A 50 10.07 9.14 -5.42
N PRO A 51 10.66 9.81 -6.42
CA PRO A 51 11.61 9.15 -7.31
C PRO A 51 12.69 8.41 -6.52
N GLY A 52 12.89 7.13 -6.85
CA GLY A 52 13.83 6.27 -6.15
C GLY A 52 13.26 5.56 -4.92
N ALA A 53 12.06 5.93 -4.48
CA ALA A 53 11.41 5.27 -3.34
C ALA A 53 10.87 3.90 -3.74
N SER A 54 10.70 3.05 -2.75
CA SER A 54 10.29 1.67 -2.99
C SER A 54 9.52 1.11 -1.81
N HIS A 55 8.43 0.41 -2.11
CA HIS A 55 7.87 -0.56 -1.19
C HIS A 55 8.36 -1.92 -1.67
N GLU A 56 9.31 -2.47 -0.95
CA GLU A 56 10.00 -3.65 -1.38
C GLU A 56 9.10 -4.89 -1.36
N ARG A 57 9.61 -5.98 -1.92
CA ARG A 57 8.89 -7.23 -2.06
C ARG A 57 8.36 -7.71 -0.72
N HIS A 58 7.06 -7.88 -0.61
CA HIS A 58 6.37 -8.30 0.61
C HIS A 58 5.09 -9.04 0.26
N LEU A 59 4.47 -9.65 1.27
CA LEU A 59 3.18 -10.27 1.12
C LEU A 59 2.33 -10.04 2.37
N HIS A 60 1.04 -10.29 2.23
CA HIS A 60 0.10 -10.33 3.35
C HIS A 60 -0.52 -11.72 3.41
N LYS A 61 -0.37 -12.42 4.52
CA LYS A 61 -0.90 -13.77 4.67
C LYS A 61 -2.40 -13.81 4.84
N ASN A 62 -2.97 -12.76 5.41
CA ASN A 62 -4.33 -12.78 5.93
C ASN A 62 -5.31 -11.89 5.17
N CYS A 63 -4.87 -11.23 4.12
CA CYS A 63 -5.77 -10.39 3.33
C CYS A 63 -5.32 -10.30 1.87
N ASP A 64 -6.29 -10.03 1.01
CA ASP A 64 -6.01 -9.66 -0.36
C ASP A 64 -5.73 -8.17 -0.41
N GLU A 65 -4.99 -7.72 -1.40
CA GLU A 65 -4.70 -6.31 -1.61
C GLU A 65 -5.03 -5.92 -3.04
N PHE A 66 -5.56 -4.72 -3.21
CA PHE A 66 -5.58 -4.08 -4.51
C PHE A 66 -4.81 -2.77 -4.43
N PHE A 67 -4.30 -2.30 -5.55
CA PHE A 67 -3.86 -0.91 -5.63
C PHE A 67 -4.09 -0.35 -7.03
N ILE A 68 -4.24 0.96 -7.07
CA ILE A 68 -4.49 1.73 -8.27
C ILE A 68 -3.43 2.80 -8.36
N VAL A 69 -2.75 2.87 -9.51
CA VAL A 69 -1.79 3.94 -9.77
C VAL A 69 -2.57 5.17 -10.21
N LEU A 70 -2.65 6.18 -9.35
CA LEU A 70 -3.35 7.41 -9.66
C LEU A 70 -2.48 8.39 -10.43
N LYS A 71 -1.17 8.37 -10.20
CA LYS A 71 -0.22 9.29 -10.81
C LYS A 71 1.15 8.65 -10.87
N GLY A 72 1.90 9.00 -11.89
CA GLY A 72 3.28 8.56 -12.05
C GLY A 72 3.41 7.20 -12.70
N LYS A 73 4.64 6.72 -12.77
CA LYS A 73 4.98 5.43 -13.35
C LYS A 73 6.20 4.83 -12.68
N GLY A 74 6.29 3.52 -12.72
CA GLY A 74 7.40 2.79 -12.14
C GLY A 74 7.33 1.33 -12.53
N HIS A 75 7.74 0.45 -11.62
CA HIS A 75 7.69 -0.99 -11.84
C HIS A 75 7.01 -1.67 -10.67
N ILE A 76 6.10 -2.59 -11.00
CA ILE A 76 5.43 -3.46 -10.03
C ILE A 76 6.25 -4.72 -9.86
N ILE A 77 6.41 -5.14 -8.61
CA ILE A 77 6.90 -6.48 -8.29
C ILE A 77 5.66 -7.39 -8.26
N MET A 78 5.62 -8.37 -9.17
CA MET A 78 4.52 -9.33 -9.26
C MET A 78 5.09 -10.74 -9.13
N GLY A 79 5.00 -11.29 -7.91
CA GLY A 79 5.64 -12.57 -7.60
C GLY A 79 7.15 -12.44 -7.70
N GLU A 80 7.75 -13.10 -8.66
CA GLU A 80 9.19 -13.01 -8.94
C GLU A 80 9.50 -12.10 -10.15
N GLY A 81 8.46 -11.61 -10.80
CA GLY A 81 8.60 -10.76 -11.98
C GLY A 81 8.59 -9.28 -11.63
N LEU A 82 9.06 -8.49 -12.58
CA LEU A 82 9.07 -7.05 -12.49
C LEU A 82 8.44 -6.50 -13.77
N GLU A 83 7.36 -5.73 -13.66
CA GLU A 83 6.62 -5.24 -14.81
C GLU A 83 6.44 -3.72 -14.74
N PRO A 84 6.52 -3.04 -15.90
CA PRO A 84 6.24 -1.59 -15.90
C PRO A 84 4.78 -1.32 -15.56
N ALA A 85 4.57 -0.22 -14.84
CA ALA A 85 3.24 0.21 -14.44
C ALA A 85 3.15 1.72 -14.48
N GLY A 86 1.97 2.23 -14.75
CA GLY A 86 1.74 3.66 -14.82
C GLY A 86 0.31 4.03 -14.49
N GLU A 87 0.02 5.30 -14.65
CA GLU A 87 -1.26 5.90 -14.31
C GLU A 87 -2.44 5.11 -14.91
N GLY A 88 -3.40 4.78 -14.05
CA GLY A 88 -4.58 4.04 -14.43
C GLY A 88 -4.47 2.53 -14.25
N ASP A 89 -3.28 2.00 -13.97
CA ASP A 89 -3.14 0.56 -13.71
C ASP A 89 -3.80 0.17 -12.41
N VAL A 90 -4.49 -0.96 -12.44
CA VAL A 90 -5.16 -1.56 -11.27
C VAL A 90 -4.57 -2.95 -11.06
N VAL A 91 -4.12 -3.20 -9.85
CA VAL A 91 -3.47 -4.47 -9.50
C VAL A 91 -4.23 -5.15 -8.39
N TYR A 92 -4.43 -6.44 -8.51
CA TYR A 92 -5.00 -7.26 -7.45
C TYR A 92 -3.97 -8.30 -7.03
N SER A 93 -3.66 -8.33 -5.74
CA SER A 93 -2.71 -9.28 -5.15
C SER A 93 -3.45 -10.16 -4.16
N PRO A 94 -3.71 -11.44 -4.49
CA PRO A 94 -4.29 -12.37 -3.53
C PRO A 94 -3.38 -12.54 -2.32
N ARG A 95 -3.97 -12.92 -1.20
CA ARG A 95 -3.19 -13.20 0.02
C ARG A 95 -2.09 -14.21 -0.26
N GLY A 96 -0.95 -13.99 0.35
CA GLY A 96 0.21 -14.85 0.18
C GLY A 96 1.02 -14.62 -1.08
N CYS A 97 0.62 -13.69 -1.95
CA CYS A 97 1.38 -13.38 -3.16
C CYS A 97 2.38 -12.26 -2.91
N TRP A 98 3.61 -12.46 -3.32
CA TRP A 98 4.65 -11.45 -3.24
C TRP A 98 4.35 -10.30 -4.19
N HIS A 99 4.42 -9.07 -3.69
CA HIS A 99 4.23 -7.87 -4.49
C HIS A 99 5.06 -6.71 -3.94
N GLY A 100 5.08 -5.60 -4.66
CA GLY A 100 5.77 -4.39 -4.28
C GLY A 100 5.73 -3.38 -5.40
N PHE A 101 6.32 -2.22 -5.18
CA PHE A 101 6.36 -1.16 -6.16
C PHE A 101 7.64 -0.35 -6.04
N ASN A 102 8.30 -0.11 -7.16
CA ASN A 102 9.49 0.73 -7.25
C ASN A 102 9.19 1.95 -8.10
N ASN A 103 9.41 3.14 -7.56
CA ASN A 103 9.33 4.34 -8.38
C ASN A 103 10.64 4.53 -9.13
N THR A 104 10.65 4.08 -10.37
CA THR A 104 11.80 4.17 -11.27
C THR A 104 11.70 5.36 -12.22
N GLY A 105 10.69 6.19 -12.03
CA GLY A 105 10.47 7.39 -12.85
C GLY A 105 11.10 8.64 -12.24
N THR A 106 10.70 9.79 -12.77
CA THR A 106 11.22 11.10 -12.35
C THR A 106 10.20 11.94 -11.60
N GLU A 107 8.98 11.44 -11.43
CA GLU A 107 7.89 12.11 -10.71
C GLU A 107 7.43 11.26 -9.54
N ASP A 108 6.70 11.86 -8.62
CA ASP A 108 6.06 11.13 -7.53
C ASP A 108 5.06 10.14 -8.09
N VAL A 109 5.02 8.95 -7.50
CA VAL A 109 3.98 7.97 -7.73
C VAL A 109 2.97 8.06 -6.60
N VAL A 110 1.68 8.11 -6.96
CA VAL A 110 0.59 8.11 -5.99
C VAL A 110 -0.23 6.86 -6.18
N LEU A 111 -0.39 6.11 -5.10
CA LEU A 111 -1.17 4.88 -5.06
C LEU A 111 -2.32 5.03 -4.08
N VAL A 112 -3.51 4.61 -4.48
CA VAL A 112 -4.56 4.24 -3.53
C VAL A 112 -4.59 2.73 -3.46
N TRP A 113 -4.70 2.19 -2.27
CA TRP A 113 -4.65 0.74 -2.06
C TRP A 113 -5.59 0.33 -0.95
N GLY A 114 -5.88 -0.95 -0.87
CA GLY A 114 -6.72 -1.48 0.18
C GLY A 114 -6.39 -2.91 0.54
N TRP A 115 -6.59 -3.23 1.81
CA TRP A 115 -6.54 -4.60 2.32
C TRP A 115 -7.95 -5.05 2.61
N MET A 116 -8.33 -6.17 2.04
CA MET A 116 -9.65 -6.75 2.20
C MET A 116 -9.56 -7.94 3.13
N GLY A 117 -10.12 -7.79 4.34
CA GLY A 117 -10.11 -8.82 5.36
C GLY A 117 -9.13 -8.58 6.51
N ALA A 118 -8.45 -7.43 6.54
CA ALA A 118 -7.57 -7.06 7.65
C ALA A 118 -7.65 -5.57 7.90
N GLY A 119 -7.79 -5.17 9.15
CA GLY A 119 -7.95 -3.77 9.55
C GLY A 119 -6.69 -3.10 10.09
N SER A 120 -5.54 -3.77 10.04
CA SER A 120 -4.27 -3.25 10.53
C SER A 120 -3.10 -3.99 9.88
N ILE A 121 -1.89 -3.45 10.03
CA ILE A 121 -0.68 -4.12 9.55
C ILE A 121 -0.53 -5.49 10.22
N GLU A 122 -0.72 -5.55 11.53
CA GLU A 122 -0.60 -6.78 12.30
C GLU A 122 -1.60 -7.82 11.83
N ALA A 123 -2.85 -7.42 11.64
CA ALA A 123 -3.90 -8.33 11.18
C ALA A 123 -3.66 -8.82 9.76
N SER A 124 -2.97 -8.02 8.92
CA SER A 124 -2.72 -8.38 7.53
C SER A 124 -1.72 -9.52 7.35
N GLY A 125 -0.92 -9.82 8.36
CA GLY A 125 0.13 -10.83 8.25
C GLY A 125 1.27 -10.41 7.34
N TYR A 126 1.68 -9.14 7.45
CA TYR A 126 2.77 -8.57 6.66
C TYR A 126 4.08 -9.33 6.84
N GLU A 127 4.70 -9.68 5.72
CA GLU A 127 6.02 -10.31 5.68
C GLU A 127 6.84 -9.65 4.58
N VAL A 128 8.06 -9.24 4.91
CA VAL A 128 8.99 -8.68 3.93
C VAL A 128 9.80 -9.81 3.28
N GLY A 129 10.05 -9.68 1.99
CA GLY A 129 10.86 -10.62 1.24
C GLY A 129 12.35 -10.37 1.40
N GLU A 130 13.12 -11.35 0.96
CA GLU A 130 14.57 -11.24 0.92
C GLU A 130 15.06 -10.61 -0.38
#